data_792d2a55927ab59088284bd1fbd353e8
#
_entry.id   792d2a55927ab59088284bd1fbd353e8
#
_cell.length_a   1.000
_cell.length_b   1.000
_cell.length_c   1.000
_cell.angle_alpha   90.00
_cell.angle_beta   90.00
_cell.angle_gamma   90.00
#
_symmetry.space_group_name_H-M   'P 1'
#
loop_
_entity.id
_entity.type
_entity.pdbx_description
1 polymer ?
#
loop_
_entity_poly.entity_id
_entity_poly.type
_entity_poly.pdbx_seq_one_letter_code
_entity_poly.pdbx_strand_id
1 'polypeptide(L)'
;MDYILDSGAFSAWTRQGSIDIDAYIEFMKLHKDRFTTNINLDVIPGRFGETPTGEEIESAAGKGYENLKYIESKGGVVIPVYHQHEKMYWLEKMIDDGYDYVGISPANDIQNSGRARWLDQVFGLIAKKKPDLKTHGFAVTGYNLMFRYSWYSVDSATWRILGGHGGIYMPLFDSRGEARYEVAPWVL
;
A
#
# COMPACT_ATOMS: atom_id res chain seq x y z
N MET A 1 18.96 -6.84 5.20
CA MET A 1 18.20 -5.73 4.59
C MET A 1 16.86 -6.32 4.20
N ASP A 2 15.78 -5.72 4.66
CA ASP A 2 14.45 -6.25 4.43
C ASP A 2 13.89 -5.70 3.12
N TYR A 3 13.49 -6.59 2.23
CA TYR A 3 12.89 -6.23 0.94
C TYR A 3 11.43 -6.65 0.91
N ILE A 4 10.59 -5.77 0.39
CA ILE A 4 9.19 -6.07 0.07
C ILE A 4 9.09 -6.36 -1.42
N LEU A 5 8.47 -7.49 -1.78
CA LEU A 5 8.13 -7.79 -3.17
C LEU A 5 6.75 -7.21 -3.47
N ASP A 6 6.72 -6.20 -4.33
CA ASP A 6 5.48 -5.68 -4.90
C ASP A 6 4.93 -6.62 -5.97
N SER A 7 3.61 -6.76 -6.03
CA SER A 7 2.93 -7.63 -7.02
C SER A 7 3.03 -7.09 -8.45
N GLY A 8 3.25 -5.79 -8.61
CA GLY A 8 3.22 -5.12 -9.91
C GLY A 8 1.81 -4.83 -10.43
N ALA A 9 0.76 -5.07 -9.65
CA ALA A 9 -0.64 -4.86 -10.05
C ALA A 9 -0.89 -3.46 -10.61
N PHE A 10 -0.36 -2.40 -9.96
CA PHE A 10 -0.49 -1.02 -10.44
C PHE A 10 0.16 -0.81 -11.82
N SER A 11 1.35 -1.38 -12.04
CA SER A 11 2.06 -1.28 -13.31
C SER A 11 1.33 -2.02 -14.44
N ALA A 12 0.74 -3.17 -14.13
CA ALA A 12 -0.08 -3.92 -15.08
C ALA A 12 -1.36 -3.15 -15.42
N TRP A 13 -2.08 -2.65 -14.41
CA TRP A 13 -3.30 -1.87 -14.59
C TRP A 13 -3.09 -0.61 -15.45
N THR A 14 -2.03 0.17 -15.18
CA THR A 14 -1.72 1.39 -15.96
C THR A 14 -1.36 1.10 -17.41
N ARG A 15 -0.85 -0.10 -17.71
CA ARG A 15 -0.46 -0.55 -19.06
C ARG A 15 -1.52 -1.42 -19.73
N GLN A 16 -2.69 -1.60 -19.09
CA GLN A 16 -3.76 -2.49 -19.54
C GLN A 16 -3.26 -3.93 -19.77
N GLY A 17 -2.31 -4.35 -18.95
CA GLY A 17 -1.78 -5.70 -18.94
C GLY A 17 -2.35 -6.54 -17.80
N SER A 18 -1.91 -7.81 -17.73
CA SER A 18 -2.24 -8.72 -16.64
C SER A 18 -0.98 -9.38 -16.12
N ILE A 19 -1.03 -9.83 -14.87
CA ILE A 19 0.02 -10.64 -14.25
C ILE A 19 -0.52 -12.05 -14.11
N ASP A 20 0.28 -13.01 -14.52
CA ASP A 20 -0.01 -14.42 -14.29
C ASP A 20 0.25 -14.73 -12.80
N ILE A 21 -0.80 -15.11 -12.10
CA ILE A 21 -0.76 -15.36 -10.66
C ILE A 21 0.10 -16.58 -10.31
N ASP A 22 0.11 -17.61 -11.17
CA ASP A 22 0.93 -18.80 -10.93
C ASP A 22 2.41 -18.49 -11.14
N ALA A 23 2.75 -17.71 -12.17
CA ALA A 23 4.11 -17.23 -12.37
C ALA A 23 4.59 -16.34 -11.20
N TYR A 24 3.70 -15.51 -10.64
CA TYR A 24 4.01 -14.71 -9.46
C TYR A 24 4.27 -15.58 -8.22
N ILE A 25 3.45 -16.62 -7.99
CA ILE A 25 3.64 -17.59 -6.91
C ILE A 25 4.97 -18.35 -7.06
N GLU A 26 5.30 -18.78 -8.26
CA GLU A 26 6.58 -19.46 -8.53
C GLU A 26 7.77 -18.53 -8.25
N PHE A 27 7.68 -17.28 -8.68
CA PHE A 27 8.71 -16.27 -8.41
C PHE A 27 8.92 -16.06 -6.91
N MET A 28 7.84 -15.90 -6.13
CA MET A 28 7.91 -15.76 -4.67
C MET A 28 8.61 -16.96 -4.03
N LYS A 29 8.25 -18.19 -4.44
CA LYS A 29 8.85 -19.44 -3.92
C LYS A 29 10.34 -19.55 -4.26
N LEU A 30 10.70 -19.22 -5.48
CA LEU A 30 12.09 -19.27 -5.96
C LEU A 30 12.98 -18.28 -5.20
N HIS A 31 12.42 -17.13 -4.78
CA HIS A 31 13.15 -16.04 -4.15
C HIS A 31 12.78 -15.81 -2.69
N LYS A 32 12.21 -16.81 -2.02
CA LYS A 32 11.70 -16.70 -0.62
C LYS A 32 12.74 -16.16 0.38
N ASP A 33 14.02 -16.40 0.14
CA ASP A 33 15.09 -15.94 1.04
C ASP A 33 15.52 -14.48 0.78
N ARG A 34 14.96 -13.83 -0.25
CA ARG A 34 15.29 -12.45 -0.64
C ARG A 34 14.27 -11.44 -0.14
N PHE A 35 13.03 -11.85 0.05
CA PHE A 35 11.93 -10.96 0.42
C PHE A 35 11.41 -11.35 1.80
N THR A 36 11.28 -10.35 2.68
CA THR A 36 10.68 -10.54 4.01
C THR A 36 9.17 -10.46 3.97
N THR A 37 8.63 -9.79 2.96
CA THR A 37 7.20 -9.56 2.78
C THR A 37 6.87 -9.56 1.29
N ASN A 38 5.79 -10.22 0.90
CA ASN A 38 5.25 -10.16 -0.45
C ASN A 38 3.86 -9.51 -0.39
N ILE A 39 3.54 -8.69 -1.38
CA ILE A 39 2.23 -8.05 -1.52
C ILE A 39 1.29 -8.99 -2.29
N ASN A 40 0.04 -9.08 -1.86
CA ASN A 40 -0.99 -9.79 -2.62
C ASN A 40 -1.07 -9.26 -4.07
N LEU A 41 -1.42 -10.12 -5.00
CA LEU A 41 -1.81 -9.68 -6.34
C LEU A 41 -3.25 -9.15 -6.28
N ASP A 42 -3.37 -7.93 -5.79
CA ASP A 42 -4.63 -7.21 -5.69
C ASP A 42 -5.18 -6.79 -7.07
N VAL A 43 -6.44 -6.45 -7.12
CA VAL A 43 -7.11 -5.99 -8.33
C VAL A 43 -7.53 -4.53 -8.17
N ILE A 44 -7.01 -3.67 -9.04
CA ILE A 44 -7.36 -2.25 -9.05
C ILE A 44 -8.61 -2.06 -9.89
N PRO A 45 -9.68 -1.40 -9.38
CA PRO A 45 -10.94 -1.27 -10.08
C PRO A 45 -10.87 -0.32 -11.29
N GLY A 46 -11.71 -0.60 -12.29
CA GLY A 46 -11.90 0.26 -13.45
C GLY A 46 -10.68 0.32 -14.38
N ARG A 47 -10.62 1.38 -15.17
CA ARG A 47 -9.51 1.66 -16.09
C ARG A 47 -8.71 2.86 -15.63
N PHE A 48 -7.44 2.89 -15.96
CA PHE A 48 -6.57 4.03 -15.64
C PHE A 48 -7.11 5.32 -16.28
N GLY A 49 -7.30 6.35 -15.44
CA GLY A 49 -7.84 7.64 -15.86
C GLY A 49 -9.37 7.75 -15.85
N GLU A 50 -10.08 6.68 -15.50
CA GLU A 50 -11.54 6.67 -15.34
C GLU A 50 -11.91 6.51 -13.86
N THR A 51 -13.06 7.08 -13.45
CA THR A 51 -13.59 6.86 -12.11
C THR A 51 -14.36 5.54 -12.08
N PRO A 52 -13.96 4.55 -11.28
CA PRO A 52 -14.64 3.27 -11.23
C PRO A 52 -16.03 3.40 -10.60
N THR A 53 -16.95 2.57 -11.06
CA THR A 53 -18.28 2.41 -10.47
C THR A 53 -18.20 1.65 -9.14
N GLY A 54 -19.23 1.76 -8.31
CA GLY A 54 -19.30 1.00 -7.06
C GLY A 54 -19.30 -0.53 -7.27
N GLU A 55 -19.87 -1.00 -8.39
CA GLU A 55 -19.86 -2.41 -8.76
C GLU A 55 -18.46 -2.90 -9.16
N GLU A 56 -17.73 -2.10 -9.93
CA GLU A 56 -16.33 -2.40 -10.29
C GLU A 56 -15.43 -2.44 -9.06
N ILE A 57 -15.61 -1.51 -8.11
CA ILE A 57 -14.87 -1.49 -6.84
C ILE A 57 -15.13 -2.77 -6.05
N GLU A 58 -16.39 -3.15 -5.87
CA GLU A 58 -16.75 -4.35 -5.11
C GLU A 58 -16.25 -5.63 -5.78
N SER A 59 -16.37 -5.70 -7.12
CA SER A 59 -15.85 -6.83 -7.90
C SER A 59 -14.32 -6.94 -7.80
N ALA A 60 -13.62 -5.81 -7.84
CA ALA A 60 -12.17 -5.78 -7.71
C ALA A 60 -11.70 -6.22 -6.31
N ALA A 61 -12.35 -5.71 -5.26
CA ALA A 61 -12.07 -6.12 -3.88
C ALA A 61 -12.30 -7.63 -3.67
N GLY A 62 -13.42 -8.17 -4.19
CA GLY A 62 -13.71 -9.61 -4.16
C GLY A 62 -12.63 -10.43 -4.85
N LYS A 63 -12.26 -10.06 -6.08
CA LYS A 63 -11.20 -10.75 -6.85
C LYS A 63 -9.83 -10.65 -6.19
N GLY A 64 -9.48 -9.49 -5.64
CA GLY A 64 -8.25 -9.32 -4.87
C GLY A 64 -8.20 -10.27 -3.67
N TYR A 65 -9.34 -10.44 -3.00
CA TYR A 65 -9.46 -11.37 -1.89
C TYR A 65 -9.42 -12.84 -2.35
N GLU A 66 -10.01 -13.19 -3.50
CA GLU A 66 -9.89 -14.52 -4.11
C GLU A 66 -8.44 -14.85 -4.47
N ASN A 67 -7.71 -13.89 -5.07
CA ASN A 67 -6.28 -14.04 -5.36
C ASN A 67 -5.48 -14.29 -4.10
N LEU A 68 -5.75 -13.57 -3.02
CA LEU A 68 -5.14 -13.76 -1.70
C LEU A 68 -5.29 -15.21 -1.24
N LYS A 69 -6.53 -15.72 -1.24
CA LYS A 69 -6.81 -17.10 -0.83
C LYS A 69 -6.23 -18.14 -1.76
N TYR A 70 -6.18 -17.85 -3.05
CA TYR A 70 -5.52 -18.72 -4.02
C TYR A 70 -4.02 -18.83 -3.78
N ILE A 71 -3.34 -17.70 -3.60
CA ILE A 71 -1.90 -17.67 -3.29
C ILE A 71 -1.60 -18.46 -2.01
N GLU A 72 -2.39 -18.26 -0.96
CA GLU A 72 -2.27 -19.00 0.31
C GLU A 72 -2.47 -20.51 0.11
N SER A 73 -3.46 -20.91 -0.69
CA SER A 73 -3.73 -22.33 -0.99
C SER A 73 -2.56 -23.02 -1.70
N LYS A 74 -1.74 -22.26 -2.40
CA LYS A 74 -0.51 -22.72 -3.06
C LYS A 74 0.73 -22.62 -2.18
N GLY A 75 0.57 -22.23 -0.89
CA GLY A 75 1.66 -22.08 0.07
C GLY A 75 2.45 -20.77 -0.08
N GLY A 76 1.92 -19.78 -0.81
CA GLY A 76 2.45 -18.41 -0.82
C GLY A 76 2.09 -17.68 0.47
N VAL A 77 2.96 -16.76 0.89
CA VAL A 77 2.71 -15.89 2.06
C VAL A 77 2.74 -14.46 1.57
N VAL A 78 1.60 -13.79 1.65
CA VAL A 78 1.43 -12.41 1.19
C VAL A 78 0.63 -11.60 2.21
N ILE A 79 0.80 -10.28 2.21
CA ILE A 79 -0.07 -9.37 2.94
C ILE A 79 -1.23 -8.93 2.03
N PRO A 80 -2.47 -8.93 2.53
CA PRO A 80 -3.62 -8.39 1.80
C PRO A 80 -3.49 -6.88 1.61
N VAL A 81 -4.19 -6.34 0.61
CA VAL A 81 -4.24 -4.90 0.34
C VAL A 81 -5.68 -4.41 0.42
N TYR A 82 -5.87 -3.34 1.19
CA TYR A 82 -7.15 -2.63 1.32
C TYR A 82 -7.04 -1.26 0.64
N HIS A 83 -7.91 -1.00 -0.34
CA HIS A 83 -7.90 0.24 -1.11
C HIS A 83 -8.93 1.25 -0.61
N GLN A 84 -8.61 2.53 -0.77
CA GLN A 84 -9.60 3.60 -0.63
C GLN A 84 -10.73 3.37 -1.63
N HIS A 85 -11.97 3.69 -1.26
CA HIS A 85 -13.23 3.41 -1.93
C HIS A 85 -13.83 2.02 -1.69
N GLU A 86 -13.07 1.02 -1.29
CA GLU A 86 -13.64 -0.25 -0.85
C GLU A 86 -14.47 -0.05 0.43
N LYS A 87 -15.47 -0.91 0.61
CA LYS A 87 -16.23 -0.93 1.86
C LYS A 87 -15.32 -1.27 3.03
N MET A 88 -15.50 -0.63 4.17
CA MET A 88 -14.74 -0.91 5.40
C MET A 88 -14.84 -2.40 5.82
N TYR A 89 -15.91 -3.08 5.40
CA TYR A 89 -16.08 -4.52 5.54
C TYR A 89 -14.87 -5.34 5.10
N TRP A 90 -14.18 -4.94 4.00
CA TRP A 90 -13.02 -5.69 3.52
C TRP A 90 -11.84 -5.60 4.47
N LEU A 91 -11.59 -4.43 5.05
CA LEU A 91 -10.57 -4.28 6.09
C LEU A 91 -10.94 -5.06 7.36
N GLU A 92 -12.21 -4.98 7.78
CA GLU A 92 -12.71 -5.75 8.92
C GLU A 92 -12.53 -7.24 8.70
N LYS A 93 -12.88 -7.72 7.51
CA LYS A 93 -12.72 -9.12 7.12
C LYS A 93 -11.26 -9.56 7.17
N MET A 94 -10.32 -8.76 6.66
CA MET A 94 -8.89 -9.06 6.75
C MET A 94 -8.43 -9.18 8.22
N ILE A 95 -8.88 -8.28 9.08
CA ILE A 95 -8.58 -8.33 10.52
C ILE A 95 -9.18 -9.59 11.17
N ASP A 96 -10.44 -9.88 10.90
CA ASP A 96 -11.17 -11.01 11.48
C ASP A 96 -10.65 -12.37 10.98
N ASP A 97 -10.10 -12.42 9.75
CA ASP A 97 -9.40 -13.59 9.20
C ASP A 97 -7.99 -13.79 9.78
N GLY A 98 -7.54 -12.88 10.65
CA GLY A 98 -6.31 -13.05 11.45
C GLY A 98 -5.05 -12.48 10.81
N TYR A 99 -5.14 -11.65 9.78
CA TYR A 99 -3.95 -11.00 9.22
C TYR A 99 -3.34 -10.02 10.23
N ASP A 100 -2.03 -10.12 10.43
CA ASP A 100 -1.26 -9.28 11.34
C ASP A 100 -0.54 -8.12 10.61
N TYR A 101 -0.58 -8.12 9.30
CA TYR A 101 0.02 -7.10 8.46
C TYR A 101 -0.84 -6.90 7.21
N VAL A 102 -1.27 -5.65 6.96
CA VAL A 102 -2.17 -5.27 5.86
C VAL A 102 -1.59 -4.06 5.13
N GLY A 103 -1.62 -4.11 3.81
CA GLY A 103 -1.34 -2.97 2.95
C GLY A 103 -2.54 -2.03 2.90
N ILE A 104 -2.31 -0.74 3.07
CA ILE A 104 -3.33 0.31 2.99
C ILE A 104 -3.00 1.21 1.80
N SER A 105 -3.88 1.26 0.82
CA SER A 105 -3.67 1.95 -0.45
C SER A 105 -4.62 3.15 -0.61
N PRO A 106 -4.19 4.38 -0.24
CA PRO A 106 -4.95 5.59 -0.53
C PRO A 106 -5.04 5.85 -2.04
N ALA A 107 -6.17 6.33 -2.51
CA ALA A 107 -6.37 6.65 -3.92
C ALA A 107 -5.48 7.82 -4.39
N ASN A 108 -4.90 7.69 -5.59
CA ASN A 108 -3.97 8.68 -6.11
C ASN A 108 -4.64 9.91 -6.74
N ASP A 109 -5.91 9.82 -7.09
CA ASP A 109 -6.75 10.86 -7.67
C ASP A 109 -7.44 11.76 -6.64
N ILE A 110 -7.26 11.47 -5.35
CA ILE A 110 -7.86 12.23 -4.24
C ILE A 110 -6.83 13.12 -3.58
N GLN A 111 -7.24 14.35 -3.26
CA GLN A 111 -6.41 15.29 -2.51
C GLN A 111 -6.06 14.76 -1.10
N ASN A 112 -4.93 15.22 -0.56
CA ASN A 112 -4.44 14.78 0.76
C ASN A 112 -5.47 14.93 1.89
N SER A 113 -6.35 15.94 1.85
CA SER A 113 -7.42 16.11 2.86
C SER A 113 -8.48 15.00 2.77
N GLY A 114 -8.79 14.50 1.59
CA GLY A 114 -9.69 13.36 1.39
C GLY A 114 -9.06 12.06 1.82
N ARG A 115 -7.78 11.86 1.48
CA ARG A 115 -6.98 10.72 1.94
C ARG A 115 -6.89 10.67 3.46
N ALA A 116 -6.62 11.83 4.12
CA ALA A 116 -6.54 11.92 5.58
C ALA A 116 -7.86 11.54 6.24
N ARG A 117 -9.01 12.06 5.74
CA ARG A 117 -10.32 11.70 6.30
C ARG A 117 -10.63 10.21 6.23
N TRP A 118 -10.28 9.57 5.12
CA TRP A 118 -10.42 8.12 4.98
C TRP A 118 -9.48 7.38 5.92
N LEU A 119 -8.21 7.77 5.99
CA LEU A 119 -7.22 7.17 6.89
C LEU A 119 -7.60 7.35 8.38
N ASP A 120 -8.22 8.46 8.76
CA ASP A 120 -8.76 8.65 10.12
C ASP A 120 -9.81 7.56 10.46
N GLN A 121 -10.64 7.15 9.49
CA GLN A 121 -11.60 6.05 9.67
C GLN A 121 -10.89 4.68 9.73
N VAL A 122 -9.94 4.44 8.83
CA VAL A 122 -9.13 3.21 8.79
C VAL A 122 -8.40 2.98 10.10
N PHE A 123 -7.61 3.98 10.54
CA PHE A 123 -6.85 3.85 11.79
C PHE A 123 -7.74 3.88 13.03
N GLY A 124 -8.89 4.55 12.97
CA GLY A 124 -9.92 4.48 14.01
C GLY A 124 -10.53 3.07 14.16
N LEU A 125 -10.73 2.34 13.05
CA LEU A 125 -11.16 0.95 13.07
C LEU A 125 -10.06 0.04 13.62
N ILE A 126 -8.82 0.19 13.12
CA ILE A 126 -7.66 -0.60 13.55
C ILE A 126 -7.45 -0.44 15.06
N ALA A 127 -7.47 0.80 15.57
CA ALA A 127 -7.30 1.06 17.00
C ALA A 127 -8.35 0.38 17.89
N LYS A 128 -9.56 0.14 17.36
CA LYS A 128 -10.65 -0.54 18.09
C LYS A 128 -10.56 -2.05 17.99
N LYS A 129 -10.26 -2.61 16.80
CA LYS A 129 -10.31 -4.05 16.54
C LYS A 129 -8.99 -4.76 16.76
N LYS A 130 -7.89 -4.17 16.30
CA LYS A 130 -6.54 -4.78 16.34
C LYS A 130 -5.46 -3.69 16.44
N PRO A 131 -5.23 -3.10 17.63
CA PRO A 131 -4.30 -1.98 17.82
C PRO A 131 -2.84 -2.28 17.44
N ASP A 132 -2.46 -3.54 17.42
CA ASP A 132 -1.13 -4.07 17.08
C ASP A 132 -1.00 -4.46 15.60
N LEU A 133 -2.04 -4.24 14.78
CA LEU A 133 -2.00 -4.50 13.35
C LEU A 133 -0.88 -3.70 12.68
N LYS A 134 0.04 -4.40 12.04
CA LYS A 134 1.02 -3.75 11.18
C LYS A 134 0.36 -3.24 9.92
N THR A 135 0.72 -2.02 9.49
CA THR A 135 0.20 -1.44 8.26
C THR A 135 1.33 -1.00 7.34
N HIS A 136 1.20 -1.32 6.05
CA HIS A 136 2.05 -0.77 4.99
C HIS A 136 1.29 0.29 4.20
N GLY A 137 1.79 1.52 4.17
CA GLY A 137 1.15 2.63 3.43
C GLY A 137 1.71 2.76 2.03
N PHE A 138 0.92 2.41 1.01
CA PHE A 138 1.31 2.58 -0.39
C PHE A 138 1.24 4.06 -0.81
N ALA A 139 2.31 4.56 -1.43
CA ALA A 139 2.43 5.94 -1.89
C ALA A 139 2.18 7.00 -0.80
N VAL A 140 2.58 6.73 0.45
CA VAL A 140 2.31 7.57 1.65
C VAL A 140 3.59 8.18 2.20
N THR A 141 4.49 8.67 1.36
CA THR A 141 5.70 9.36 1.83
C THR A 141 5.54 10.87 1.94
N GLY A 142 4.35 11.41 1.65
CA GLY A 142 4.03 12.81 1.93
C GLY A 142 4.05 13.06 3.43
N TYR A 143 4.82 14.08 3.88
CA TYR A 143 5.07 14.41 5.28
C TYR A 143 3.81 14.34 6.16
N ASN A 144 2.73 15.00 5.74
CA ASN A 144 1.49 15.08 6.53
C ASN A 144 0.80 13.73 6.76
N LEU A 145 0.89 12.79 5.81
CA LEU A 145 0.27 11.47 5.94
C LEU A 145 1.21 10.47 6.59
N MET A 146 2.50 10.55 6.28
CA MET A 146 3.50 9.65 6.82
C MET A 146 3.64 9.79 8.35
N PHE A 147 3.63 11.02 8.89
CA PHE A 147 3.80 11.24 10.32
C PHE A 147 2.49 11.33 11.13
N ARG A 148 1.34 11.35 10.44
CA ARG A 148 0.04 11.44 11.12
C ARG A 148 -0.43 10.10 11.70
N TYR A 149 -0.04 8.98 11.09
CA TYR A 149 -0.55 7.65 11.44
C TYR A 149 0.55 6.70 11.85
N SER A 150 0.18 5.65 12.62
CA SER A 150 1.12 4.63 13.13
C SER A 150 1.43 3.57 12.06
N TRP A 151 2.06 3.98 10.98
CA TRP A 151 2.52 3.06 9.95
C TRP A 151 3.64 2.15 10.47
N TYR A 152 3.59 0.87 10.14
CA TYR A 152 4.73 -0.02 10.33
C TYR A 152 5.79 0.20 9.24
N SER A 153 5.34 0.43 8.00
CA SER A 153 6.19 0.80 6.87
C SER A 153 5.42 1.63 5.85
N VAL A 154 6.12 2.39 5.03
CA VAL A 154 5.55 3.16 3.91
C VAL A 154 6.51 3.12 2.72
N ASP A 155 5.97 3.29 1.52
CA ASP A 155 6.74 3.44 0.30
C ASP A 155 6.23 4.58 -0.59
N SER A 156 7.01 4.97 -1.55
CA SER A 156 6.55 5.67 -2.75
C SER A 156 7.65 5.81 -3.81
N ALA A 157 7.23 6.07 -5.04
CA ALA A 157 8.13 6.41 -6.13
C ALA A 157 8.53 7.91 -6.15
N THR A 158 8.10 8.70 -5.18
CA THR A 158 8.28 10.18 -5.18
C THR A 158 9.74 10.59 -5.27
N TRP A 159 10.63 9.91 -4.54
CA TRP A 159 12.07 10.18 -4.58
C TRP A 159 12.66 9.98 -5.98
N ARG A 160 12.23 8.94 -6.69
CA ARG A 160 12.67 8.65 -8.06
C ARG A 160 12.14 9.68 -9.05
N ILE A 161 10.86 10.05 -8.91
CA ILE A 161 10.23 11.09 -9.75
C ILE A 161 10.96 12.41 -9.56
N LEU A 162 11.18 12.82 -8.31
CA LEU A 162 11.90 14.04 -7.98
C LEU A 162 13.33 14.03 -8.54
N GLY A 163 14.08 12.93 -8.32
CA GLY A 163 15.42 12.76 -8.87
C GLY A 163 15.47 12.81 -10.40
N GLY A 164 14.46 12.26 -11.08
CA GLY A 164 14.31 12.36 -12.53
C GLY A 164 14.12 13.79 -13.06
N HIS A 165 13.65 14.71 -12.21
CA HIS A 165 13.53 16.14 -12.50
C HIS A 165 14.71 16.98 -11.93
N GLY A 166 15.76 16.32 -11.45
CA GLY A 166 16.96 16.99 -10.91
C GLY A 166 16.80 17.49 -9.47
N GLY A 167 15.72 17.11 -8.78
CA GLY A 167 15.46 17.49 -7.39
C GLY A 167 15.94 16.43 -6.40
N ILE A 168 16.25 16.86 -5.19
CA ILE A 168 16.54 15.99 -4.04
C ILE A 168 15.81 16.47 -2.80
N TYR A 169 15.43 15.54 -1.92
CA TYR A 169 14.96 15.88 -0.58
C TYR A 169 16.14 16.13 0.34
N MET A 170 16.18 17.32 0.93
CA MET A 170 17.20 17.68 1.94
C MET A 170 16.52 17.76 3.31
N PRO A 171 16.95 16.96 4.29
CA PRO A 171 16.44 17.11 5.65
C PRO A 171 16.87 18.48 6.20
N LEU A 172 16.02 19.09 7.01
CA LEU A 172 16.42 20.24 7.83
C LEU A 172 17.20 19.73 9.04
N PHE A 173 18.22 20.47 9.42
CA PHE A 173 19.04 20.16 10.60
C PHE A 173 18.87 21.25 11.66
N ASP A 174 18.92 20.87 12.92
CA ASP A 174 18.96 21.80 14.03
C ASP A 174 20.37 22.40 14.21
N SER A 175 20.53 23.28 15.20
CA SER A 175 21.81 23.92 15.52
C SER A 175 22.90 22.95 15.98
N ARG A 176 22.56 21.70 16.32
CA ARG A 176 23.49 20.63 16.71
C ARG A 176 23.83 19.71 15.55
N GLY A 177 23.23 19.93 14.37
CA GLY A 177 23.41 19.09 13.19
C GLY A 177 22.55 17.83 13.20
N GLU A 178 21.52 17.75 14.06
CA GLU A 178 20.59 16.63 14.07
C GLU A 178 19.44 16.87 13.09
N ALA A 179 19.06 15.83 12.35
CA ALA A 179 17.97 15.91 11.38
C ALA A 179 16.61 16.14 12.07
N ARG A 180 15.88 17.14 11.60
CA ARG A 180 14.58 17.53 12.12
C ARG A 180 13.48 16.85 11.32
N TYR A 181 12.96 15.76 11.82
CA TYR A 181 11.89 14.99 11.18
C TYR A 181 10.49 15.56 11.41
N GLU A 182 10.34 16.52 12.34
CA GLU A 182 9.09 17.21 12.64
C GLU A 182 8.72 18.32 11.64
N VAL A 183 9.63 18.64 10.73
CA VAL A 183 9.42 19.64 9.67
C VAL A 183 9.61 19.02 8.29
N ALA A 184 8.82 19.49 7.33
CA ALA A 184 8.92 18.98 5.96
C ALA A 184 10.33 19.22 5.38
N PRO A 185 10.92 18.24 4.69
CA PRO A 185 12.22 18.41 4.04
C PRO A 185 12.12 19.43 2.90
N TRP A 186 13.23 20.10 2.63
CA TRP A 186 13.34 20.98 1.47
C TRP A 186 13.54 20.17 0.20
N VAL A 187 12.97 20.68 -0.90
CA VAL A 187 13.19 20.16 -2.25
C VAL A 187 14.12 21.15 -2.95
N LEU A 188 15.26 20.68 -3.40
CA LEU A 188 16.23 21.42 -4.20
C LEU A 188 16.12 20.98 -5.66
#